data_90251ad579c0c59c7ac22ae0b8ebea40
#
_entry.id   90251ad579c0c59c7ac22ae0b8ebea40
#
_cell.length_a   1.000
_cell.length_b   1.000
_cell.length_c   1.000
_cell.angle_alpha   90.00
_cell.angle_beta   90.00
_cell.angle_gamma   90.00
#
_symmetry.space_group_name_H-M   'P 1'
#
loop_
_entity.id
_entity.type
_entity.pdbx_description
1 polymer ?
#
loop_
_entity_poly.entity_id
_entity_poly.type
_entity_poly.pdbx_seq_one_letter_code
_entity_poly.pdbx_strand_id
1 'polypeptide(L)'
;MPKGPKGERPADADLAWQTRLRDRFYDLYVHEPMQKIVTDRLRPTGRHDPHGVELAKMLLQTAYGMIEVEMETKTWALGDAFSMADCAAAPSLFYANQVMPFSDTHKNVARYFERLMQRPSFARAVEEAKPYFKLFPK
;
A
#
# COMPACT_ATOMS: atom_id res chain seq x y z
N MET A 1 36.07 -14.24 -14.55
CA MET A 1 34.80 -13.61 -14.92
C MET A 1 35.03 -12.14 -15.20
N PRO A 2 34.73 -11.67 -16.39
CA PRO A 2 34.75 -10.25 -16.63
C PRO A 2 33.76 -9.59 -15.65
N LYS A 3 34.21 -8.58 -14.96
CA LYS A 3 33.32 -7.73 -14.18
C LYS A 3 32.41 -7.04 -15.17
N GLY A 4 31.10 -7.15 -14.98
CA GLY A 4 30.15 -6.39 -15.74
C GLY A 4 30.43 -4.89 -15.69
N PRO A 5 29.79 -4.10 -16.56
CA PRO A 5 30.01 -2.66 -16.59
C PRO A 5 29.92 -2.06 -15.19
N LYS A 6 30.79 -1.09 -14.91
CA LYS A 6 30.74 -0.35 -13.64
C LYS A 6 29.34 0.26 -13.48
N GLY A 7 28.58 -0.23 -12.55
CA GLY A 7 27.20 0.19 -12.31
C GLY A 7 26.23 -0.99 -12.15
N GLU A 8 26.56 -2.14 -12.69
CA GLU A 8 25.81 -3.38 -12.46
C GLU A 8 26.36 -4.09 -11.23
N ARG A 9 26.08 -3.52 -10.06
CA ARG A 9 26.36 -4.23 -8.81
C ARG A 9 25.21 -5.19 -8.58
N PRO A 10 25.49 -6.45 -8.16
CA PRO A 10 24.42 -7.38 -7.77
C PRO A 10 23.44 -6.77 -6.78
N ALA A 11 23.93 -5.95 -5.84
CA ALA A 11 23.10 -5.25 -4.87
C ALA A 11 22.12 -4.25 -5.52
N ASP A 12 22.53 -3.52 -6.55
CA ASP A 12 21.68 -2.54 -7.24
C ASP A 12 20.61 -3.24 -8.08
N ALA A 13 20.95 -4.35 -8.73
CA ALA A 13 20.01 -5.18 -9.47
C ALA A 13 18.98 -5.82 -8.53
N ASP A 14 19.42 -6.28 -7.37
CA ASP A 14 18.56 -6.87 -6.34
C ASP A 14 17.61 -5.84 -5.76
N LEU A 15 18.06 -4.64 -5.47
CA LEU A 15 17.21 -3.54 -5.01
C LEU A 15 16.18 -3.14 -6.07
N ALA A 16 16.55 -3.12 -7.35
CA ALA A 16 15.62 -2.83 -8.44
C ALA A 16 14.50 -3.89 -8.51
N TRP A 17 14.84 -5.16 -8.37
CA TRP A 17 13.88 -6.25 -8.32
C TRP A 17 12.95 -6.14 -7.12
N GLN A 18 13.49 -5.90 -5.95
CA GLN A 18 12.70 -5.74 -4.73
C GLN A 18 11.77 -4.54 -4.83
N THR A 19 12.23 -3.43 -5.39
CA THR A 19 11.41 -2.24 -5.62
C THR A 19 10.20 -2.57 -6.49
N ARG A 20 10.41 -3.24 -7.62
CA ARG A 20 9.35 -3.65 -8.53
C ARG A 20 8.38 -4.64 -7.88
N LEU A 21 8.91 -5.60 -7.12
CA LEU A 21 8.10 -6.57 -6.42
C LEU A 21 7.18 -5.88 -5.39
N ARG A 22 7.70 -4.94 -4.63
CA ARG A 22 6.91 -4.19 -3.64
C ARG A 22 5.90 -3.26 -4.29
N ASP A 23 6.27 -2.59 -5.37
CA ASP A 23 5.35 -1.76 -6.15
C ASP A 23 4.16 -2.60 -6.63
N ARG A 24 4.42 -3.76 -7.23
CA ARG A 24 3.39 -4.70 -7.66
C ARG A 24 2.56 -5.24 -6.50
N PHE A 25 3.20 -5.53 -5.39
CA PHE A 25 2.51 -6.00 -4.19
C PHE A 25 1.44 -5.00 -3.72
N TYR A 26 1.81 -3.73 -3.58
CA TYR A 26 0.87 -2.69 -3.16
C TYR A 26 -0.23 -2.44 -4.18
N ASP A 27 0.10 -2.51 -5.46
CA ASP A 27 -0.87 -2.34 -6.53
C ASP A 27 -1.89 -3.49 -6.57
N LEU A 28 -1.43 -4.73 -6.59
CA LEU A 28 -2.28 -5.91 -6.79
C LEU A 28 -2.96 -6.42 -5.51
N TYR A 29 -2.32 -6.28 -4.36
CA TYR A 29 -2.81 -6.90 -3.12
C TYR A 29 -3.36 -5.90 -2.11
N VAL A 30 -3.12 -4.63 -2.28
CA VAL A 30 -3.67 -3.57 -1.43
C VAL A 30 -4.61 -2.67 -2.22
N HIS A 31 -4.15 -2.07 -3.30
CA HIS A 31 -4.94 -1.13 -4.09
C HIS A 31 -6.13 -1.79 -4.78
N GLU A 32 -5.92 -2.88 -5.52
CA GLU A 32 -7.02 -3.55 -6.25
C GLU A 32 -8.13 -4.09 -5.34
N PRO A 33 -7.83 -4.79 -4.24
CA PRO A 33 -8.89 -5.21 -3.32
C PRO A 33 -9.66 -4.03 -2.71
N MET A 34 -8.96 -2.97 -2.34
CA MET A 34 -9.59 -1.74 -1.86
C MET A 34 -10.52 -1.16 -2.92
N GLN A 35 -10.06 -1.08 -4.15
CA GLN A 35 -10.84 -0.55 -5.27
C GLN A 35 -12.09 -1.40 -5.52
N LYS A 36 -12.00 -2.71 -5.44
CA LYS A 36 -13.16 -3.61 -5.55
C LYS A 36 -14.22 -3.27 -4.51
N ILE A 37 -13.83 -3.05 -3.27
CA ILE A 37 -14.73 -2.69 -2.18
C ILE A 37 -15.40 -1.33 -2.47
N VAL A 38 -14.61 -0.35 -2.85
CA VAL A 38 -15.09 1.02 -3.12
C VAL A 38 -16.04 1.05 -4.32
N THR A 39 -15.66 0.42 -5.43
CA THR A 39 -16.48 0.44 -6.64
C THR A 39 -17.77 -0.32 -6.46
N ASP A 40 -17.80 -1.35 -5.62
CA ASP A 40 -19.04 -2.05 -5.30
C ASP A 40 -20.04 -1.12 -4.62
N ARG A 41 -19.57 -0.21 -3.77
CA ARG A 41 -20.43 0.78 -3.10
C ARG A 41 -21.14 1.73 -4.07
N LEU A 42 -20.55 1.92 -5.26
CA LEU A 42 -21.11 2.76 -6.31
C LEU A 42 -22.15 2.03 -7.18
N ARG A 43 -22.27 0.72 -7.05
CA ARG A 43 -23.21 -0.06 -7.84
C ARG A 43 -24.67 0.23 -7.40
N PRO A 44 -25.63 0.16 -8.34
CA PRO A 44 -27.03 0.32 -8.00
C PRO A 44 -27.50 -0.75 -7.01
N THR A 45 -28.52 -0.41 -6.23
CA THR A 45 -29.18 -1.35 -5.34
C THR A 45 -29.60 -2.61 -6.11
N GLY A 46 -29.32 -3.78 -5.56
CA GLY A 46 -29.58 -5.08 -6.20
C GLY A 46 -28.50 -5.55 -7.17
N ARG A 47 -27.48 -4.72 -7.42
CA ARG A 47 -26.36 -5.05 -8.30
C ARG A 47 -25.04 -5.21 -7.55
N HIS A 48 -25.06 -5.15 -6.22
CA HIS A 48 -23.87 -5.35 -5.39
C HIS A 48 -23.38 -6.78 -5.49
N ASP A 49 -22.05 -6.94 -5.33
CA ASP A 49 -21.37 -8.24 -5.34
C ASP A 49 -20.79 -8.54 -3.94
N PRO A 50 -21.61 -8.96 -2.98
CA PRO A 50 -21.16 -9.20 -1.60
C PRO A 50 -20.10 -10.30 -1.52
N HIS A 51 -20.18 -11.32 -2.37
CA HIS A 51 -19.18 -12.38 -2.40
C HIS A 51 -17.80 -11.85 -2.84
N GLY A 52 -17.76 -11.09 -3.93
CA GLY A 52 -16.51 -10.48 -4.41
C GLY A 52 -15.92 -9.48 -3.43
N VAL A 53 -16.77 -8.71 -2.74
CA VAL A 53 -16.34 -7.79 -1.67
C VAL A 53 -15.71 -8.56 -0.52
N GLU A 54 -16.32 -9.66 -0.09
CA GLU A 54 -15.77 -10.48 0.99
C GLU A 54 -14.42 -11.09 0.64
N LEU A 55 -14.26 -11.59 -0.60
CA LEU A 55 -12.97 -12.07 -1.09
C LEU A 55 -11.91 -10.95 -1.11
N ALA A 56 -12.30 -9.74 -1.53
CA ALA A 56 -11.41 -8.58 -1.52
C ALA A 56 -10.96 -8.22 -0.11
N LYS A 57 -11.85 -8.26 0.86
CA LYS A 57 -11.51 -8.04 2.28
C LYS A 57 -10.54 -9.07 2.80
N MET A 58 -10.74 -10.34 2.47
CA MET A 58 -9.83 -11.43 2.87
C MET A 58 -8.44 -11.23 2.28
N LEU A 59 -8.37 -10.85 1.01
CA LEU A 59 -7.09 -10.58 0.34
C LEU A 59 -6.38 -9.39 0.98
N LEU A 60 -7.10 -8.33 1.27
CA LEU A 60 -6.57 -7.14 1.91
C LEU A 60 -6.06 -7.45 3.33
N GLN A 61 -6.79 -8.26 4.08
CA GLN A 61 -6.38 -8.71 5.40
C GLN A 61 -5.09 -9.53 5.34
N THR A 62 -4.97 -10.42 4.37
CA THR A 62 -3.74 -11.19 4.14
C THR A 62 -2.57 -10.27 3.82
N ALA A 63 -2.78 -9.28 2.96
CA ALA A 63 -1.76 -8.29 2.63
C ALA A 63 -1.30 -7.50 3.86
N TYR A 64 -2.23 -7.08 4.71
CA TYR A 64 -1.90 -6.41 5.97
C TYR A 64 -1.04 -7.31 6.88
N GLY A 65 -1.36 -8.60 6.97
CA GLY A 65 -0.56 -9.55 7.73
C GLY A 65 0.87 -9.67 7.21
N MET A 66 1.06 -9.66 5.91
CA MET A 66 2.38 -9.69 5.29
C MET A 66 3.18 -8.41 5.58
N ILE A 67 2.55 -7.25 5.46
CA ILE A 67 3.18 -5.97 5.79
C ILE A 67 3.53 -5.91 7.28
N GLU A 68 2.64 -6.39 8.14
CA GLU A 68 2.84 -6.43 9.59
C GLU A 68 4.12 -7.16 9.97
N VAL A 69 4.34 -8.34 9.38
CA VAL A 69 5.55 -9.13 9.60
C VAL A 69 6.79 -8.42 9.09
N GLU A 70 6.73 -7.85 7.89
CA GLU A 70 7.88 -7.14 7.30
C GLU A 70 8.27 -5.90 8.08
N MET A 71 7.30 -5.13 8.52
CA MET A 71 7.53 -3.86 9.22
C MET A 71 7.91 -4.05 10.69
N GLU A 72 7.95 -5.27 11.18
CA GLU A 72 8.48 -5.57 12.51
C GLU A 72 9.94 -5.14 12.62
N THR A 73 10.73 -5.33 11.57
CA THR A 73 12.18 -5.07 11.56
C THR A 73 12.63 -4.00 10.57
N LYS A 74 11.73 -3.47 9.75
CA LYS A 74 12.05 -2.49 8.71
C LYS A 74 11.45 -1.13 9.02
N THR A 75 12.17 -0.07 8.67
CA THR A 75 11.67 1.31 8.71
C THR A 75 10.87 1.64 7.45
N TRP A 76 11.37 1.21 6.30
CA TRP A 76 10.80 1.45 4.98
C TRP A 76 10.62 0.13 4.24
N ALA A 77 9.90 0.14 3.14
CA ALA A 77 9.53 -1.08 2.41
C ALA A 77 10.71 -1.98 2.02
N LEU A 78 11.87 -1.40 1.71
CA LEU A 78 13.08 -2.13 1.36
C LEU A 78 14.13 -2.20 2.49
N GLY A 79 13.83 -1.63 3.66
CA GLY A 79 14.75 -1.64 4.80
C GLY A 79 14.95 -0.26 5.42
N ASP A 80 16.19 0.26 5.40
CA ASP A 80 16.53 1.48 6.11
C ASP A 80 16.39 2.75 5.28
N ALA A 81 16.25 2.63 3.96
CA ALA A 81 16.15 3.77 3.05
C ALA A 81 14.79 3.87 2.39
N PHE A 82 14.26 5.08 2.33
CA PHE A 82 13.04 5.39 1.60
C PHE A 82 13.24 5.14 0.10
N SER A 83 12.23 4.55 -0.57
CA SER A 83 12.30 4.18 -1.98
C SER A 83 10.98 4.41 -2.71
N MET A 84 10.98 4.15 -4.01
CA MET A 84 9.76 4.18 -4.82
C MET A 84 8.70 3.18 -4.34
N ALA A 85 9.12 2.10 -3.68
CA ALA A 85 8.18 1.16 -3.08
C ALA A 85 7.33 1.82 -1.98
N ASP A 86 7.91 2.73 -1.21
CA ASP A 86 7.19 3.50 -0.21
C ASP A 86 6.24 4.52 -0.85
N CYS A 87 6.61 5.05 -2.01
CA CYS A 87 5.75 5.92 -2.79
C CYS A 87 4.50 5.18 -3.30
N ALA A 88 4.63 3.91 -3.63
CA ALA A 88 3.48 3.06 -4.01
C ALA A 88 2.64 2.70 -2.78
N ALA A 89 3.27 2.43 -1.65
CA ALA A 89 2.60 2.04 -0.41
C ALA A 89 1.70 3.15 0.15
N ALA A 90 2.14 4.40 0.10
CA ALA A 90 1.47 5.51 0.76
C ALA A 90 0.01 5.72 0.30
N PRO A 91 -0.28 5.91 -1.00
CA PRO A 91 -1.67 6.08 -1.43
C PRO A 91 -2.48 4.80 -1.26
N SER A 92 -1.90 3.64 -1.50
CA SER A 92 -2.59 2.36 -1.35
C SER A 92 -3.06 2.15 0.09
N LEU A 93 -2.19 2.36 1.07
CA LEU A 93 -2.53 2.23 2.49
C LEU A 93 -3.48 3.33 2.96
N PHE A 94 -3.33 4.54 2.43
CA PHE A 94 -4.23 5.63 2.77
C PHE A 94 -5.69 5.28 2.46
N TYR A 95 -5.98 4.84 1.25
CA TYR A 95 -7.34 4.48 0.85
C TYR A 95 -7.79 3.14 1.45
N ALA A 96 -6.90 2.17 1.58
CA ALA A 96 -7.23 0.91 2.23
C ALA A 96 -7.66 1.13 3.68
N ASN A 97 -7.01 2.03 4.40
CA ASN A 97 -7.37 2.39 5.77
C ASN A 97 -8.78 2.99 5.86
N GLN A 98 -9.26 3.64 4.81
CA GLN A 98 -10.62 4.20 4.78
C GLN A 98 -11.70 3.11 4.72
N VAL A 99 -11.43 2.00 4.06
CA VAL A 99 -12.41 0.90 3.88
C VAL A 99 -12.22 -0.23 4.87
N MET A 100 -10.98 -0.46 5.32
CA MET A 100 -10.64 -1.50 6.28
C MET A 100 -9.51 -0.99 7.19
N PRO A 101 -9.85 -0.29 8.27
CA PRO A 101 -8.86 0.29 9.18
C PRO A 101 -7.94 -0.78 9.78
N PHE A 102 -6.66 -0.46 9.92
CA PHE A 102 -5.64 -1.37 10.44
C PHE A 102 -5.05 -0.93 11.79
N SER A 103 -5.40 0.23 12.30
CA SER A 103 -4.74 0.80 13.50
C SER A 103 -4.90 -0.06 14.75
N ASP A 104 -6.03 -0.76 14.90
CA ASP A 104 -6.30 -1.60 16.07
C ASP A 104 -5.84 -3.05 15.89
N THR A 105 -5.67 -3.49 14.65
CA THR A 105 -5.38 -4.88 14.32
C THR A 105 -3.93 -5.13 13.91
N HIS A 106 -3.29 -4.15 13.26
CA HIS A 106 -1.95 -4.28 12.68
C HIS A 106 -1.10 -3.07 13.08
N LYS A 107 -0.45 -3.17 14.23
CA LYS A 107 0.30 -2.05 14.82
C LYS A 107 1.52 -1.61 14.00
N ASN A 108 2.21 -2.56 13.38
CA ASN A 108 3.38 -2.25 12.54
C ASN A 108 2.97 -1.60 11.23
N VAL A 109 1.84 -2.04 10.64
CA VAL A 109 1.26 -1.36 9.47
C VAL A 109 0.89 0.08 9.82
N ALA A 110 0.25 0.29 10.96
CA ALA A 110 -0.14 1.61 11.43
C ALA A 110 1.07 2.52 11.63
N ARG A 111 2.14 2.02 12.25
CA ARG A 111 3.38 2.78 12.47
C ARG A 111 4.08 3.11 11.16
N TYR A 112 4.11 2.17 10.23
CA TYR A 112 4.65 2.41 8.89
C TYR A 112 3.83 3.50 8.16
N PHE A 113 2.52 3.38 8.20
CA PHE A 113 1.62 4.38 7.62
C PHE A 113 1.83 5.77 8.20
N GLU A 114 1.99 5.89 9.52
CA GLU A 114 2.32 7.16 10.17
C GLU A 114 3.62 7.75 9.65
N ARG A 115 4.67 6.93 9.51
CA ARG A 115 5.95 7.39 8.94
C ARG A 115 5.77 7.91 7.51
N LEU A 116 4.99 7.23 6.70
CA LEU A 116 4.67 7.68 5.34
C LEU A 116 3.97 9.04 5.36
N MET A 117 2.98 9.19 6.22
CA MET A 117 2.19 10.44 6.33
C MET A 117 2.99 11.61 6.91
N GLN A 118 4.07 11.35 7.60
CA GLN A 118 4.98 12.39 8.12
C GLN A 118 5.91 12.95 7.04
N ARG A 119 6.05 12.28 5.91
CA ARG A 119 6.85 12.82 4.81
C ARG A 119 6.15 14.04 4.21
N PRO A 120 6.86 15.17 4.03
CA PRO A 120 6.25 16.43 3.60
C PRO A 120 5.45 16.32 2.30
N SER A 121 5.91 15.51 1.35
CA SER A 121 5.23 15.31 0.07
C SER A 121 3.87 14.64 0.22
N PHE A 122 3.75 13.65 1.10
CA PHE A 122 2.48 12.98 1.36
C PHE A 122 1.56 13.80 2.25
N ALA A 123 2.10 14.42 3.29
CA ALA A 123 1.34 15.33 4.14
C ALA A 123 0.68 16.43 3.31
N ARG A 124 1.42 17.01 2.38
CA ARG A 124 0.92 18.03 1.46
C ARG A 124 -0.14 17.48 0.51
N ALA A 125 0.10 16.31 -0.09
CA ALA A 125 -0.87 15.67 -0.99
C ALA A 125 -2.19 15.37 -0.27
N VAL A 126 -2.14 14.88 0.96
CA VAL A 126 -3.32 14.63 1.78
C VAL A 126 -4.07 15.93 2.07
N GLU A 127 -3.34 16.99 2.44
CA GLU A 127 -3.92 18.30 2.72
C GLU A 127 -4.64 18.87 1.48
N GLU A 128 -4.02 18.77 0.32
CA GLU A 128 -4.60 19.20 -0.95
C GLU A 128 -5.82 18.36 -1.36
N ALA A 129 -5.87 17.10 -0.97
CA ALA A 129 -6.98 16.20 -1.27
C ALA A 129 -8.18 16.34 -0.33
N LYS A 130 -8.01 16.93 0.85
CA LYS A 130 -9.07 17.06 1.87
C LYS A 130 -10.41 17.56 1.33
N PRO A 131 -10.48 18.61 0.49
CA PRO A 131 -11.76 19.09 -0.03
C PRO A 131 -12.53 18.05 -0.84
N TYR A 132 -11.84 17.04 -1.35
CA TYR A 132 -12.40 16.00 -2.22
C TYR A 132 -12.74 14.71 -1.47
N PHE A 133 -12.41 14.58 -0.19
CA PHE A 133 -12.68 13.37 0.60
C PHE A 133 -14.18 13.08 0.73
N LYS A 134 -15.01 14.07 0.65
CA LYS A 134 -16.48 13.92 0.62
C LYS A 134 -16.98 13.12 -0.59
N LEU A 135 -16.17 13.03 -1.66
CA LEU A 135 -16.51 12.27 -2.87
C LEU A 135 -16.16 10.79 -2.74
N PHE A 136 -15.41 10.41 -1.71
CA PHE A 136 -15.04 9.01 -1.47
C PHE A 136 -16.28 8.22 -1.04
N PRO A 137 -16.63 7.11 -1.71
CA PRO A 137 -17.82 6.33 -1.40
C PRO A 137 -17.76 5.71 0.00
N LYS A 138 -18.85 5.85 0.73
CA LYS A 138 -19.00 5.26 2.07
C LYS A 138 -19.83 3.98 2.03
#